data_44d1ff4c0495cad9c96fac18959dfa79
#
_entry.id   44d1ff4c0495cad9c96fac18959dfa79
#
_cell.length_a   1.000
_cell.length_b   1.000
_cell.length_c   1.000
_cell.angle_alpha   90.00
_cell.angle_beta   90.00
_cell.angle_gamma   90.00
#
_symmetry.space_group_name_H-M   'P 1'
#
loop_
_entity.id
_entity.type
_entity.pdbx_description
1 polymer ?
#
loop_
_entity_poly.entity_id
_entity_poly.type
_entity_poly.pdbx_seq_one_letter_code
_entity_poly.pdbx_strand_id
1 'polypeptide(L)'
;GEEGNGKSTLLKYLYDEELVAGYAQATGQVIKKGIFGYLPQFMPEAEQELTISEYFADADIYENYDMVDSLGLDYDFLLSQQSIRTLSGGEKVKIQLLKLLCQKPDALFMDEPTNDLDIETLTFLEEFIRKCSIPILFISHDEVLISNTANVIIHIEQLIRKTKNVITVSRLPYEAYLKARNLQFDKQTQVALKERSEYKKKKERLQQLYEKARHNKSWKNPDGIPSSDGGAKKSMQTIVSKGKRFEREKENFTDIPNREEGIVTRFDADIYIPPQKRILDFSLPELKVDGKLLAKDINLSVIGNQHICIIGKNGAGKSTLLKEIWNVLKERKDIVASYMPQDYRDIIDYSLTPTEFLQSS
;
A
#
# COMPACT_ATOMS: atom_id res chain seq x y z
N GLY A 1 -1.78 -1.47 -5.83
CA GLY A 1 -1.44 -0.04 -6.06
C GLY A 1 -1.12 0.68 -4.77
N GLU A 2 -0.39 1.78 -4.86
CA GLU A 2 -0.02 2.58 -3.67
C GLU A 2 -1.23 3.03 -2.85
N GLU A 3 -1.01 3.33 -1.58
CA GLU A 3 -1.99 4.00 -0.74
C GLU A 3 -2.33 5.39 -1.30
N GLY A 4 -3.57 5.84 -1.10
CA GLY A 4 -4.03 7.14 -1.61
C GLY A 4 -4.39 7.19 -3.10
N ASN A 5 -4.34 6.08 -3.84
CA ASN A 5 -4.71 6.03 -5.26
C ASN A 5 -6.24 6.01 -5.51
N GLY A 6 -7.05 6.24 -4.47
CA GLY A 6 -8.51 6.33 -4.58
C GLY A 6 -9.24 4.99 -4.72
N LYS A 7 -8.60 3.87 -4.35
CA LYS A 7 -9.22 2.53 -4.41
C LYS A 7 -10.52 2.46 -3.59
N SER A 8 -10.43 2.80 -2.30
CA SER A 8 -11.57 2.81 -1.38
C SER A 8 -12.63 3.83 -1.79
N THR A 9 -12.22 4.99 -2.32
CA THR A 9 -13.14 5.99 -2.87
C THR A 9 -13.93 5.43 -4.06
N LEU A 10 -13.25 4.73 -4.97
CA LEU A 10 -13.91 4.09 -6.11
C LEU A 10 -14.88 2.98 -5.63
N LEU A 11 -14.47 2.16 -4.67
CA LEU A 11 -15.33 1.09 -4.15
C LEU A 11 -16.58 1.65 -3.49
N LYS A 12 -16.42 2.69 -2.64
CA LYS A 12 -17.54 3.40 -2.02
C LYS A 12 -18.47 4.03 -3.06
N TYR A 13 -17.91 4.69 -4.08
CA TYR A 13 -18.69 5.28 -5.16
C TYR A 13 -19.50 4.23 -5.93
N LEU A 14 -18.89 3.06 -6.20
CA LEU A 14 -19.59 1.95 -6.85
C LEU A 14 -20.69 1.36 -5.97
N TYR A 15 -20.52 1.36 -4.66
CA TYR A 15 -21.53 0.90 -3.72
C TYR A 15 -22.64 1.94 -3.55
N ASP A 16 -22.29 3.16 -3.15
CA ASP A 16 -23.19 4.27 -2.95
C ASP A 16 -22.47 5.60 -3.18
N GLU A 17 -22.94 6.37 -4.16
CA GLU A 17 -22.33 7.66 -4.53
C GLU A 17 -22.44 8.72 -3.43
N GLU A 18 -23.46 8.63 -2.55
CA GLU A 18 -23.62 9.55 -1.43
C GLU A 18 -22.46 9.47 -0.43
N LEU A 19 -21.84 8.28 -0.27
CA LEU A 19 -20.70 8.08 0.62
C LEU A 19 -19.46 8.90 0.24
N VAL A 20 -19.39 9.37 -0.99
CA VAL A 20 -18.24 10.11 -1.52
C VAL A 20 -18.58 11.52 -1.98
N ALA A 21 -19.87 11.90 -2.02
CA ALA A 21 -20.35 13.18 -2.56
C ALA A 21 -19.71 14.42 -1.91
N GLY A 22 -19.28 14.30 -0.65
CA GLY A 22 -18.66 15.41 0.10
C GLY A 22 -17.20 15.72 -0.29
N TYR A 23 -16.49 14.79 -0.96
CA TYR A 23 -15.05 14.93 -1.19
C TYR A 23 -14.57 14.42 -2.56
N ALA A 24 -15.41 13.74 -3.32
CA ALA A 24 -15.05 13.23 -4.65
C ALA A 24 -16.09 13.66 -5.69
N GLN A 25 -15.61 13.93 -6.90
CA GLN A 25 -16.44 14.17 -8.06
C GLN A 25 -16.23 13.07 -9.08
N ALA A 26 -17.30 12.45 -9.54
CA ALA A 26 -17.26 11.43 -10.57
C ALA A 26 -17.96 11.92 -11.84
N THR A 27 -17.44 11.50 -12.99
CA THR A 27 -18.06 11.71 -14.30
C THR A 27 -18.23 10.35 -14.96
N GLY A 28 -19.41 10.12 -15.55
CA GLY A 28 -19.73 8.85 -16.17
C GLY A 28 -21.05 8.30 -15.66
N GLN A 29 -21.31 7.05 -15.94
CA GLN A 29 -22.55 6.37 -15.54
C GLN A 29 -22.21 5.03 -14.88
N VAL A 30 -22.78 4.77 -13.71
CA VAL A 30 -22.76 3.47 -13.05
C VAL A 30 -24.13 2.82 -13.18
N ILE A 31 -24.19 1.63 -13.77
CA ILE A 31 -25.43 0.86 -13.89
C ILE A 31 -25.38 -0.22 -12.83
N LYS A 32 -26.21 -0.09 -11.79
CA LYS A 32 -26.36 -1.06 -10.71
C LYS A 32 -27.64 -1.85 -10.90
N LYS A 33 -27.54 -3.18 -10.79
CA LYS A 33 -28.70 -4.09 -10.79
C LYS A 33 -28.53 -5.08 -9.66
N GLY A 34 -29.48 -5.11 -8.74
CA GLY A 34 -29.45 -6.01 -7.61
C GLY A 34 -29.05 -5.35 -6.28
N ILE A 35 -28.86 -6.18 -5.28
CA ILE A 35 -28.50 -5.81 -3.91
C ILE A 35 -26.99 -6.01 -3.73
N PHE A 36 -26.31 -5.01 -3.21
CA PHE A 36 -24.86 -5.08 -2.97
C PHE A 36 -24.58 -5.00 -1.48
N GLY A 37 -23.77 -5.94 -0.97
CA GLY A 37 -23.24 -5.87 0.38
C GLY A 37 -21.91 -5.09 0.40
N TYR A 38 -21.70 -4.26 1.41
CA TYR A 38 -20.45 -3.52 1.59
C TYR A 38 -19.83 -3.78 2.95
N LEU A 39 -18.64 -4.34 2.98
CA LEU A 39 -17.81 -4.53 4.16
C LEU A 39 -16.79 -3.38 4.21
N PRO A 40 -16.95 -2.41 5.13
CA PRO A 40 -16.02 -1.29 5.26
C PRO A 40 -14.71 -1.73 5.93
N GLN A 41 -13.64 -0.98 5.68
CA GLN A 41 -12.33 -1.18 6.33
C GLN A 41 -12.41 -1.15 7.87
N PHE A 42 -13.22 -0.23 8.40
CA PHE A 42 -13.49 -0.13 9.82
C PHE A 42 -15.00 -0.15 10.06
N MET A 43 -15.43 -0.94 11.03
CA MET A 43 -16.83 -0.93 11.45
C MET A 43 -17.20 0.45 11.99
N PRO A 44 -18.34 1.03 11.58
CA PRO A 44 -18.80 2.34 12.07
C PRO A 44 -18.89 2.38 13.61
N GLU A 45 -18.50 3.51 14.21
CA GLU A 45 -18.52 3.66 15.68
C GLU A 45 -19.92 3.41 16.26
N ALA A 46 -20.97 3.88 15.58
CA ALA A 46 -22.35 3.66 16.01
C ALA A 46 -22.71 2.16 16.10
N GLU A 47 -22.17 1.33 15.22
CA GLU A 47 -22.39 -0.13 15.27
C GLU A 47 -21.55 -0.80 16.36
N GLN A 48 -20.37 -0.25 16.67
CA GLN A 48 -19.52 -0.79 17.74
C GLN A 48 -20.09 -0.60 19.13
N GLU A 49 -20.96 0.37 19.35
CA GLU A 49 -21.64 0.62 20.64
C GLU A 49 -22.79 -0.35 20.89
N LEU A 50 -23.28 -1.06 19.87
CA LEU A 50 -24.34 -2.04 19.99
C LEU A 50 -23.86 -3.33 20.67
N THR A 51 -24.81 -4.05 21.26
CA THR A 51 -24.62 -5.46 21.58
C THR A 51 -24.77 -6.32 20.32
N ILE A 52 -24.26 -7.55 20.36
CA ILE A 52 -24.37 -8.47 19.21
C ILE A 52 -25.84 -8.73 18.88
N SER A 53 -26.68 -8.95 19.89
CA SER A 53 -28.12 -9.17 19.68
C SER A 53 -28.85 -7.97 19.07
N GLU A 54 -28.49 -6.73 19.47
CA GLU A 54 -29.03 -5.51 18.85
C GLU A 54 -28.56 -5.36 17.41
N TYR A 55 -27.32 -5.71 17.11
CA TYR A 55 -26.76 -5.65 15.78
C TYR A 55 -27.52 -6.55 14.78
N PHE A 56 -28.02 -7.68 15.24
CA PHE A 56 -28.78 -8.63 14.44
C PHE A 56 -30.31 -8.50 14.59
N ALA A 57 -30.81 -7.46 15.28
CA ALA A 57 -32.25 -7.29 15.50
C ALA A 57 -33.08 -7.28 14.21
N ASP A 58 -32.51 -6.73 13.11
CA ASP A 58 -33.16 -6.63 11.80
C ASP A 58 -32.77 -7.77 10.84
N ALA A 59 -31.96 -8.74 11.30
CA ALA A 59 -31.44 -9.80 10.44
C ALA A 59 -32.08 -11.15 10.81
N ASP A 60 -32.58 -11.85 9.81
CA ASP A 60 -33.12 -13.20 10.02
C ASP A 60 -32.01 -14.25 10.05
N ILE A 61 -31.35 -14.36 11.22
CA ILE A 61 -30.24 -15.30 11.41
C ILE A 61 -30.74 -16.76 11.47
N TYR A 62 -32.00 -17.00 11.81
CA TYR A 62 -32.53 -18.35 11.92
C TYR A 62 -32.84 -19.00 10.57
N GLU A 63 -33.21 -18.21 9.57
CA GLU A 63 -33.37 -18.72 8.18
C GLU A 63 -32.01 -18.96 7.51
N ASN A 64 -30.91 -18.52 8.10
CA ASN A 64 -29.55 -18.58 7.52
C ASN A 64 -28.62 -19.53 8.31
N TYR A 65 -29.15 -20.65 8.82
CA TYR A 65 -28.39 -21.62 9.63
C TYR A 65 -27.08 -22.06 8.97
N ASP A 66 -27.11 -22.43 7.68
CA ASP A 66 -25.95 -22.91 6.96
C ASP A 66 -24.82 -21.81 6.88
N MET A 67 -25.23 -20.54 6.87
CA MET A 67 -24.26 -19.43 6.87
C MET A 67 -23.64 -19.24 8.25
N VAL A 68 -24.43 -19.31 9.32
CA VAL A 68 -23.94 -19.21 10.70
C VAL A 68 -22.89 -20.29 10.96
N ASP A 69 -23.21 -21.55 10.60
CA ASP A 69 -22.31 -22.68 10.75
C ASP A 69 -21.04 -22.51 9.89
N SER A 70 -21.18 -22.12 8.62
CA SER A 70 -20.06 -21.92 7.69
C SER A 70 -19.09 -20.83 8.14
N LEU A 71 -19.57 -19.81 8.89
CA LEU A 71 -18.77 -18.76 9.48
C LEU A 71 -18.16 -19.17 10.84
N GLY A 72 -18.48 -20.38 11.34
CA GLY A 72 -18.03 -20.88 12.63
C GLY A 72 -18.51 -20.00 13.78
N LEU A 73 -19.78 -19.56 13.69
CA LEU A 73 -20.47 -18.80 14.71
C LEU A 73 -21.55 -19.71 15.38
N ASP A 74 -21.90 -19.43 16.62
CA ASP A 74 -22.97 -20.08 17.29
C ASP A 74 -24.10 -19.12 17.72
N TYR A 75 -25.30 -19.65 17.96
CA TYR A 75 -26.44 -18.81 18.29
C TYR A 75 -26.34 -18.19 19.68
N ASP A 76 -25.69 -18.84 20.65
CA ASP A 76 -25.50 -18.27 21.97
C ASP A 76 -24.64 -17.02 21.91
N PHE A 77 -23.61 -17.04 21.06
CA PHE A 77 -22.81 -15.88 20.79
C PHE A 77 -23.61 -14.78 20.05
N LEU A 78 -24.37 -15.12 18.99
CA LEU A 78 -25.15 -14.16 18.21
C LEU A 78 -26.28 -13.49 19.00
N LEU A 79 -26.83 -14.16 19.99
CA LEU A 79 -27.90 -13.64 20.87
C LEU A 79 -27.35 -12.99 22.15
N SER A 80 -26.04 -12.96 22.31
CA SER A 80 -25.43 -12.44 23.54
C SER A 80 -25.56 -10.91 23.64
N GLN A 81 -25.54 -10.44 24.89
CA GLN A 81 -25.50 -9.02 25.24
C GLN A 81 -24.05 -8.45 25.24
N GLN A 82 -23.10 -9.18 24.64
CA GLN A 82 -21.74 -8.73 24.56
C GLN A 82 -21.66 -7.53 23.62
N SER A 83 -20.93 -6.47 24.03
CA SER A 83 -20.70 -5.29 23.19
C SER A 83 -19.75 -5.63 22.04
N ILE A 84 -20.11 -5.24 20.82
CA ILE A 84 -19.30 -5.41 19.61
C ILE A 84 -17.92 -4.77 19.77
N ARG A 85 -17.79 -3.70 20.53
CA ARG A 85 -16.53 -3.04 20.82
C ARG A 85 -15.48 -3.97 21.41
N THR A 86 -15.93 -4.97 22.20
CA THR A 86 -15.05 -5.93 22.89
C THR A 86 -14.63 -7.12 22.02
N LEU A 87 -15.18 -7.24 20.82
CA LEU A 87 -14.88 -8.32 19.89
C LEU A 87 -13.50 -8.15 19.26
N SER A 88 -12.86 -9.27 18.97
CA SER A 88 -11.66 -9.32 18.14
C SER A 88 -11.96 -8.84 16.70
N GLY A 89 -10.93 -8.42 15.96
CA GLY A 89 -11.08 -8.05 14.56
C GLY A 89 -11.72 -9.16 13.72
N GLY A 90 -11.32 -10.41 13.96
CA GLY A 90 -11.89 -11.57 13.27
C GLY A 90 -13.37 -11.81 13.56
N GLU A 91 -13.78 -11.70 14.82
CA GLU A 91 -15.20 -11.81 15.19
C GLU A 91 -16.02 -10.68 14.55
N LYS A 92 -15.49 -9.44 14.55
CA LYS A 92 -16.14 -8.31 13.88
C LYS A 92 -16.36 -8.57 12.39
N VAL A 93 -15.36 -9.08 11.69
CA VAL A 93 -15.48 -9.40 10.25
C VAL A 93 -16.52 -10.50 10.04
N LYS A 94 -16.53 -11.55 10.88
CA LYS A 94 -17.49 -12.65 10.76
C LYS A 94 -18.94 -12.19 10.95
N ILE A 95 -19.23 -11.39 11.99
CA ILE A 95 -20.59 -10.88 12.22
C ILE A 95 -21.04 -9.91 11.12
N GLN A 96 -20.15 -9.07 10.61
CA GLN A 96 -20.44 -8.19 9.47
C GLN A 96 -20.76 -9.00 8.22
N LEU A 97 -19.95 -10.03 7.90
CA LEU A 97 -20.21 -10.91 6.78
C LEU A 97 -21.56 -11.63 6.92
N LEU A 98 -21.86 -12.17 8.12
CA LEU A 98 -23.16 -12.81 8.37
C LEU A 98 -24.32 -11.84 8.10
N LYS A 99 -24.26 -10.63 8.67
CA LYS A 99 -25.31 -9.62 8.48
C LYS A 99 -25.50 -9.26 7.01
N LEU A 100 -24.40 -9.10 6.26
CA LEU A 100 -24.46 -8.82 4.83
C LEU A 100 -25.07 -9.99 4.04
N LEU A 101 -24.68 -11.21 4.35
CA LEU A 101 -25.18 -12.41 3.66
C LEU A 101 -26.67 -12.68 3.96
N CYS A 102 -27.18 -12.36 5.16
CA CYS A 102 -28.60 -12.42 5.48
C CYS A 102 -29.46 -11.54 4.53
N GLN A 103 -28.90 -10.49 3.96
CA GLN A 103 -29.58 -9.64 2.98
C GLN A 103 -29.64 -10.27 1.58
N LYS A 104 -29.05 -11.47 1.38
CA LYS A 104 -28.97 -12.19 0.10
C LYS A 104 -28.46 -11.31 -1.03
N PRO A 105 -27.24 -10.71 -0.88
CA PRO A 105 -26.69 -9.78 -1.87
C PRO A 105 -26.33 -10.51 -3.17
N ASP A 106 -26.45 -9.78 -4.29
CA ASP A 106 -26.00 -10.26 -5.61
C ASP A 106 -24.50 -10.12 -5.82
N ALA A 107 -23.85 -9.25 -5.03
CA ALA A 107 -22.38 -9.13 -4.99
C ALA A 107 -21.93 -8.52 -3.65
N LEU A 108 -20.66 -8.80 -3.26
CA LEU A 108 -20.02 -8.22 -2.09
C LEU A 108 -18.89 -7.29 -2.48
N PHE A 109 -18.83 -6.14 -1.82
CA PHE A 109 -17.72 -5.20 -1.86
C PHE A 109 -17.01 -5.21 -0.53
N MET A 110 -15.67 -5.39 -0.52
CA MET A 110 -14.87 -5.47 0.71
C MET A 110 -13.69 -4.51 0.62
N ASP A 111 -13.57 -3.61 1.59
CA ASP A 111 -12.51 -2.62 1.65
C ASP A 111 -11.49 -3.01 2.73
N GLU A 112 -10.30 -3.49 2.30
CA GLU A 112 -9.20 -3.94 3.16
C GLU A 112 -9.64 -4.91 4.27
N PRO A 113 -10.31 -6.03 3.93
CA PRO A 113 -10.90 -6.93 4.93
C PRO A 113 -9.86 -7.71 5.74
N THR A 114 -8.57 -7.57 5.43
CA THR A 114 -7.46 -8.25 6.12
C THR A 114 -6.88 -7.46 7.28
N ASN A 115 -7.30 -6.21 7.47
CA ASN A 115 -6.77 -5.37 8.52
C ASN A 115 -7.11 -5.92 9.91
N ASP A 116 -6.11 -5.91 10.79
CA ASP A 116 -6.23 -6.36 12.19
C ASP A 116 -6.68 -7.82 12.38
N LEU A 117 -6.55 -8.67 11.35
CA LEU A 117 -6.88 -10.09 11.44
C LEU A 117 -5.66 -10.91 11.91
N ASP A 118 -5.97 -11.98 12.66
CA ASP A 118 -5.00 -13.01 12.95
C ASP A 118 -4.95 -14.06 11.82
N ILE A 119 -3.94 -14.94 11.88
CA ILE A 119 -3.69 -15.94 10.83
C ILE A 119 -4.89 -16.87 10.63
N GLU A 120 -5.57 -17.24 11.73
CA GLU A 120 -6.73 -18.14 11.67
C GLU A 120 -7.90 -17.47 10.92
N THR A 121 -8.16 -16.21 11.20
CA THR A 121 -9.19 -15.43 10.52
C THR A 121 -8.83 -15.12 9.07
N LEU A 122 -7.54 -14.86 8.76
CA LEU A 122 -7.08 -14.70 7.38
C LEU A 122 -7.33 -15.98 6.56
N THR A 123 -6.98 -17.15 7.12
CA THR A 123 -7.25 -18.44 6.47
C THR A 123 -8.74 -18.65 6.23
N PHE A 124 -9.57 -18.33 7.23
CA PHE A 124 -11.01 -18.35 7.08
C PHE A 124 -11.50 -17.44 5.95
N LEU A 125 -11.01 -16.19 5.90
CA LEU A 125 -11.40 -15.22 4.86
C LEU A 125 -11.01 -15.69 3.45
N GLU A 126 -9.82 -16.26 3.29
CA GLU A 126 -9.40 -16.88 2.03
C GLU A 126 -10.35 -17.99 1.59
N GLU A 127 -10.69 -18.91 2.50
CA GLU A 127 -11.63 -19.98 2.22
C GLU A 127 -13.02 -19.46 1.88
N PHE A 128 -13.50 -18.46 2.62
CA PHE A 128 -14.78 -17.81 2.36
C PHE A 128 -14.83 -17.23 0.95
N ILE A 129 -13.84 -16.41 0.56
CA ILE A 129 -13.78 -15.82 -0.79
C ILE A 129 -13.74 -16.89 -1.88
N ARG A 130 -12.98 -17.97 -1.67
CA ARG A 130 -12.85 -19.06 -2.65
C ARG A 130 -14.12 -19.89 -2.83
N LYS A 131 -14.90 -20.08 -1.76
CA LYS A 131 -16.12 -20.88 -1.75
C LYS A 131 -17.38 -20.06 -2.09
N CYS A 132 -17.30 -18.73 -1.99
CA CYS A 132 -18.43 -17.84 -2.20
C CYS A 132 -18.94 -17.94 -3.64
N SER A 133 -20.25 -18.14 -3.79
CA SER A 133 -20.89 -18.29 -5.12
C SER A 133 -21.25 -16.96 -5.79
N ILE A 134 -21.29 -15.87 -5.02
CA ILE A 134 -21.56 -14.53 -5.57
C ILE A 134 -20.26 -13.78 -5.88
N PRO A 135 -20.27 -12.86 -6.84
CA PRO A 135 -19.10 -12.03 -7.15
C PRO A 135 -18.63 -11.23 -5.93
N ILE A 136 -17.32 -11.19 -5.73
CA ILE A 136 -16.70 -10.37 -4.70
C ILE A 136 -15.73 -9.40 -5.36
N LEU A 137 -15.88 -8.11 -5.06
CA LEU A 137 -14.90 -7.07 -5.39
C LEU A 137 -14.23 -6.61 -4.10
N PHE A 138 -12.96 -6.92 -3.93
CA PHE A 138 -12.24 -6.55 -2.72
C PHE A 138 -10.98 -5.73 -3.01
N ILE A 139 -10.62 -4.89 -2.06
CA ILE A 139 -9.36 -4.17 -2.04
C ILE A 139 -8.52 -4.81 -0.96
N SER A 140 -7.25 -5.12 -1.27
CA SER A 140 -6.31 -5.60 -0.27
C SER A 140 -4.87 -5.23 -0.64
N HIS A 141 -4.03 -5.07 0.37
CA HIS A 141 -2.58 -4.99 0.29
C HIS A 141 -1.90 -6.35 0.59
N ASP A 142 -2.68 -7.34 0.99
CA ASP A 142 -2.17 -8.69 1.27
C ASP A 142 -1.98 -9.47 -0.03
N GLU A 143 -0.72 -9.65 -0.43
CA GLU A 143 -0.35 -10.36 -1.66
C GLU A 143 -0.72 -11.85 -1.60
N VAL A 144 -0.74 -12.45 -0.41
CA VAL A 144 -1.09 -13.86 -0.22
C VAL A 144 -2.59 -14.04 -0.47
N LEU A 145 -3.44 -13.21 0.15
CA LEU A 145 -4.87 -13.22 -0.12
C LEU A 145 -5.18 -13.02 -1.60
N ILE A 146 -4.56 -12.00 -2.23
CA ILE A 146 -4.77 -11.71 -3.67
C ILE A 146 -4.36 -12.91 -4.52
N SER A 147 -3.18 -13.50 -4.25
CA SER A 147 -2.65 -14.62 -5.01
C SER A 147 -3.52 -15.88 -4.91
N ASN A 148 -4.08 -16.13 -3.72
CA ASN A 148 -4.86 -17.33 -3.44
C ASN A 148 -6.33 -17.24 -3.89
N THR A 149 -6.89 -16.02 -4.03
CA THR A 149 -8.33 -15.84 -4.20
C THR A 149 -8.73 -15.06 -5.45
N ALA A 150 -7.92 -14.09 -5.92
CA ALA A 150 -8.30 -13.21 -7.01
C ALA A 150 -8.16 -13.90 -8.38
N ASN A 151 -9.22 -13.89 -9.18
CA ASN A 151 -9.22 -14.35 -10.57
C ASN A 151 -9.19 -13.21 -11.60
N VAL A 152 -9.48 -11.98 -11.17
CA VAL A 152 -9.36 -10.75 -11.95
C VAL A 152 -8.67 -9.70 -11.10
N ILE A 153 -7.67 -9.03 -11.64
CA ILE A 153 -6.92 -7.98 -10.97
C ILE A 153 -7.24 -6.65 -11.65
N ILE A 154 -7.70 -5.68 -10.88
CA ILE A 154 -7.86 -4.28 -11.30
C ILE A 154 -6.77 -3.48 -10.59
N HIS A 155 -5.75 -3.09 -11.33
CA HIS A 155 -4.63 -2.34 -10.79
C HIS A 155 -4.79 -0.85 -11.12
N ILE A 156 -4.90 -0.03 -10.09
CA ILE A 156 -5.00 1.43 -10.17
C ILE A 156 -3.64 2.00 -9.80
N GLU A 157 -3.01 2.69 -10.74
CA GLU A 157 -1.67 3.27 -10.59
C GLU A 157 -1.67 4.75 -10.92
N GLN A 158 -0.84 5.50 -10.20
CA GLN A 158 -0.54 6.89 -10.51
C GLN A 158 0.92 6.98 -10.98
N LEU A 159 1.12 6.95 -12.29
CA LEU A 159 2.44 7.04 -12.91
C LEU A 159 2.90 8.50 -13.01
N ILE A 160 4.20 8.70 -13.30
CA ILE A 160 4.80 10.01 -13.59
C ILE A 160 4.57 11.01 -12.45
N ARG A 161 5.16 10.74 -11.29
CA ARG A 161 5.03 11.60 -10.09
C ARG A 161 3.57 11.88 -9.72
N LYS A 162 2.72 10.86 -9.82
CA LYS A 162 1.27 10.91 -9.50
C LYS A 162 0.44 11.83 -10.42
N THR A 163 0.91 12.12 -11.65
CA THR A 163 0.16 12.97 -12.60
C THR A 163 -0.64 12.20 -13.63
N LYS A 164 -0.30 10.91 -13.87
CA LYS A 164 -0.97 10.08 -14.88
C LYS A 164 -1.59 8.86 -14.22
N ASN A 165 -2.91 8.82 -14.18
CA ASN A 165 -3.65 7.67 -13.70
C ASN A 165 -3.75 6.60 -14.80
N VAL A 166 -3.47 5.36 -14.45
CA VAL A 166 -3.60 4.20 -15.33
C VAL A 166 -4.37 3.10 -14.60
N ILE A 167 -5.36 2.55 -15.27
CA ILE A 167 -6.10 1.38 -14.77
C ILE A 167 -5.80 0.22 -15.69
N THR A 168 -5.29 -0.87 -15.12
CA THR A 168 -5.01 -2.11 -15.83
C THR A 168 -5.92 -3.20 -15.31
N VAL A 169 -6.62 -3.89 -16.20
CA VAL A 169 -7.43 -5.08 -15.86
C VAL A 169 -6.73 -6.31 -16.40
N SER A 170 -6.44 -7.27 -15.53
CA SER A 170 -5.76 -8.51 -15.87
C SER A 170 -6.52 -9.72 -15.35
N ARG A 171 -6.55 -10.80 -16.15
CA ARG A 171 -7.07 -12.11 -15.77
C ARG A 171 -5.96 -13.15 -15.59
N LEU A 172 -4.72 -12.69 -15.50
CA LEU A 172 -3.59 -13.54 -15.18
C LEU A 172 -3.55 -13.80 -13.66
N PRO A 173 -3.04 -14.98 -13.24
CA PRO A 173 -2.67 -15.18 -11.84
C PRO A 173 -1.76 -14.06 -11.33
N TYR A 174 -1.88 -13.66 -10.07
CA TYR A 174 -1.22 -12.48 -9.52
C TYR A 174 0.29 -12.45 -9.76
N GLU A 175 0.97 -13.56 -9.51
CA GLU A 175 2.42 -13.65 -9.75
C GLU A 175 2.78 -13.47 -11.24
N ALA A 176 2.00 -14.06 -12.14
CA ALA A 176 2.22 -13.93 -13.58
C ALA A 176 1.98 -12.48 -14.04
N TYR A 177 0.97 -11.83 -13.48
CA TYR A 177 0.69 -10.41 -13.69
C TYR A 177 1.87 -9.53 -13.24
N LEU A 178 2.40 -9.74 -12.03
CA LEU A 178 3.55 -9.00 -11.51
C LEU A 178 4.79 -9.18 -12.39
N LYS A 179 5.08 -10.42 -12.82
CA LYS A 179 6.21 -10.70 -13.73
C LYS A 179 6.04 -9.98 -15.07
N ALA A 180 4.85 -10.02 -15.65
CA ALA A 180 4.56 -9.34 -16.92
C ALA A 180 4.69 -7.81 -16.80
N ARG A 181 4.18 -7.23 -15.71
CA ARG A 181 4.28 -5.80 -15.41
C ARG A 181 5.73 -5.36 -15.23
N ASN A 182 6.52 -6.10 -14.45
CA ASN A 182 7.93 -5.79 -14.25
C ASN A 182 8.72 -5.84 -15.56
N LEU A 183 8.47 -6.85 -16.38
CA LEU A 183 9.09 -6.96 -17.71
C LEU A 183 8.73 -5.77 -18.62
N GLN A 184 7.48 -5.33 -18.59
CA GLN A 184 7.03 -4.15 -19.33
C GLN A 184 7.75 -2.88 -18.85
N PHE A 185 7.88 -2.70 -17.55
CA PHE A 185 8.60 -1.56 -16.96
C PHE A 185 10.09 -1.58 -17.33
N ASP A 186 10.74 -2.74 -17.30
CA ASP A 186 12.12 -2.88 -17.73
C ASP A 186 12.31 -2.49 -19.20
N LYS A 187 11.45 -2.99 -20.09
CA LYS A 187 11.47 -2.62 -21.51
C LYS A 187 11.26 -1.12 -21.71
N GLN A 188 10.27 -0.54 -21.06
CA GLN A 188 9.99 0.90 -21.17
C GLN A 188 11.17 1.75 -20.66
N THR A 189 11.77 1.34 -19.55
CA THR A 189 12.97 2.00 -18.99
C THR A 189 14.14 1.94 -19.96
N GLN A 190 14.39 0.76 -20.56
CA GLN A 190 15.46 0.61 -21.55
C GLN A 190 15.25 1.49 -22.78
N VAL A 191 14.02 1.55 -23.31
CA VAL A 191 13.68 2.43 -24.44
C VAL A 191 13.92 3.90 -24.05
N ALA A 192 13.38 4.32 -22.90
CA ALA A 192 13.54 5.68 -22.42
C ALA A 192 15.01 6.12 -22.20
N LEU A 193 15.84 5.21 -21.66
CA LEU A 193 17.28 5.47 -21.48
C LEU A 193 18.03 5.53 -22.81
N LYS A 194 17.68 4.66 -23.77
CA LYS A 194 18.26 4.67 -25.11
C LYS A 194 17.94 5.98 -25.84
N GLU A 195 16.69 6.42 -25.85
CA GLU A 195 16.27 7.69 -26.46
C GLU A 195 17.05 8.89 -25.87
N ARG A 196 17.18 8.94 -24.52
CA ARG A 196 17.94 9.99 -23.84
C ARG A 196 19.42 9.97 -24.19
N SER A 197 20.02 8.78 -24.27
CA SER A 197 21.42 8.60 -24.64
C SER A 197 21.67 9.04 -26.09
N GLU A 198 20.81 8.65 -27.02
CA GLU A 198 20.89 9.07 -28.43
C GLU A 198 20.72 10.59 -28.59
N TYR A 199 19.75 11.17 -27.83
CA TYR A 199 19.57 12.62 -27.81
C TYR A 199 20.83 13.36 -27.31
N LYS A 200 21.43 12.88 -26.21
CA LYS A 200 22.66 13.43 -25.66
C LYS A 200 23.78 13.44 -26.72
N LYS A 201 23.99 12.34 -27.42
CA LYS A 201 24.97 12.23 -28.50
C LYS A 201 24.66 13.18 -29.66
N LYS A 202 23.38 13.30 -30.07
CA LYS A 202 22.94 14.24 -31.11
C LYS A 202 23.19 15.68 -30.69
N LYS A 203 22.93 16.05 -29.44
CA LYS A 203 23.15 17.38 -28.88
C LYS A 203 24.64 17.75 -28.83
N GLU A 204 25.47 16.83 -28.36
CA GLU A 204 26.94 17.00 -28.33
C GLU A 204 27.52 17.25 -29.76
N ARG A 205 27.06 16.43 -30.73
CA ARG A 205 27.44 16.63 -32.15
C ARG A 205 26.99 17.99 -32.69
N LEU A 206 25.79 18.42 -32.36
CA LEU A 206 25.25 19.71 -32.78
C LEU A 206 26.09 20.86 -32.20
N GLN A 207 26.47 20.75 -30.93
CA GLN A 207 27.32 21.73 -30.26
C GLN A 207 28.70 21.81 -30.90
N GLN A 208 29.33 20.69 -31.22
CA GLN A 208 30.62 20.67 -31.95
C GLN A 208 30.51 21.33 -33.32
N LEU A 209 29.42 21.07 -34.05
CA LEU A 209 29.16 21.72 -35.33
C LEU A 209 28.94 23.23 -35.18
N TYR A 210 28.27 23.67 -34.14
CA TYR A 210 28.04 25.08 -33.82
C TYR A 210 29.36 25.77 -33.51
N GLU A 211 30.23 25.18 -32.72
CA GLU A 211 31.57 25.73 -32.38
C GLU A 211 32.46 25.83 -33.61
N LYS A 212 32.51 24.79 -34.46
CA LYS A 212 33.23 24.81 -35.73
C LYS A 212 32.72 25.89 -36.66
N ALA A 213 31.38 26.04 -36.79
CA ALA A 213 30.78 27.09 -37.62
C ALA A 213 31.07 28.50 -37.09
N ARG A 214 31.16 28.66 -35.77
CA ARG A 214 31.54 29.93 -35.11
C ARG A 214 32.99 30.27 -35.32
N HIS A 215 33.89 29.30 -35.22
CA HIS A 215 35.32 29.49 -35.49
C HIS A 215 35.59 29.86 -36.95
N ASN A 216 34.94 29.20 -37.92
CA ASN A 216 35.09 29.53 -39.35
C ASN A 216 34.62 30.95 -39.71
N LYS A 217 33.74 31.55 -38.88
CA LYS A 217 33.29 32.95 -39.07
C LYS A 217 34.35 33.96 -38.69
N SER A 218 35.37 33.59 -37.92
CA SER A 218 36.47 34.47 -37.52
C SER A 218 37.73 34.35 -38.45
N TRP A 219 37.69 33.42 -39.41
CA TRP A 219 38.80 33.19 -40.28
C TRP A 219 38.74 34.17 -41.48
N LYS A 220 39.59 35.19 -41.47
CA LYS A 220 39.87 36.06 -42.62
C LYS A 220 40.80 35.31 -43.53
N ASN A 221 40.53 35.35 -44.86
CA ASN A 221 41.51 34.91 -45.84
C ASN A 221 42.86 35.75 -45.70
N PRO A 222 44.00 35.14 -46.04
CA PRO A 222 45.28 35.81 -45.90
C PRO A 222 45.31 37.21 -46.50
N ASP A 223 44.43 37.49 -47.49
CA ASP A 223 44.34 38.81 -48.19
C ASP A 223 43.31 39.76 -47.52
N GLY A 224 42.85 39.49 -46.33
CA GLY A 224 41.96 40.38 -45.58
C GLY A 224 40.53 40.56 -46.14
N ILE A 225 40.15 39.85 -47.20
CA ILE A 225 38.84 39.93 -47.84
C ILE A 225 37.83 39.00 -47.08
N PRO A 226 36.67 39.50 -46.65
CA PRO A 226 35.67 38.65 -46.02
C PRO A 226 35.20 37.60 -47.04
N SER A 227 35.42 36.29 -46.74
CA SER A 227 34.82 35.21 -47.52
C SER A 227 33.30 35.40 -47.53
N SER A 228 32.67 35.20 -48.70
CA SER A 228 31.28 35.44 -48.96
C SER A 228 30.39 34.90 -47.82
N ASP A 229 29.72 35.78 -47.10
CA ASP A 229 28.99 35.59 -45.83
C ASP A 229 27.76 34.65 -45.97
N GLY A 230 27.42 34.24 -47.18
CA GLY A 230 26.24 33.44 -47.49
C GLY A 230 26.32 31.97 -47.05
N GLY A 231 27.50 31.35 -47.14
CA GLY A 231 27.68 29.93 -46.77
C GLY A 231 27.69 29.69 -45.26
N ALA A 232 28.38 30.55 -44.50
CA ALA A 232 28.44 30.48 -43.05
C ALA A 232 27.08 30.79 -42.41
N LYS A 233 26.33 31.75 -42.96
CA LYS A 233 24.96 32.09 -42.51
C LYS A 233 23.99 30.94 -42.76
N LYS A 234 24.06 30.29 -43.92
CA LYS A 234 23.23 29.13 -44.27
C LYS A 234 23.53 27.91 -43.38
N SER A 235 24.80 27.62 -43.11
CA SER A 235 25.22 26.57 -42.20
C SER A 235 24.69 26.81 -40.77
N MET A 236 24.78 28.05 -40.26
CA MET A 236 24.29 28.41 -38.94
C MET A 236 22.76 28.28 -38.83
N GLN A 237 22.02 28.71 -39.85
CA GLN A 237 20.56 28.52 -39.90
C GLN A 237 20.15 27.03 -39.87
N THR A 238 20.89 26.19 -40.59
CA THR A 238 20.68 24.73 -40.59
C THR A 238 20.93 24.12 -39.22
N ILE A 239 21.98 24.54 -38.50
CA ILE A 239 22.30 24.08 -37.15
C ILE A 239 21.20 24.48 -36.16
N VAL A 240 20.74 25.73 -36.22
CA VAL A 240 19.67 26.23 -35.37
C VAL A 240 18.33 25.48 -35.64
N SER A 241 18.03 25.25 -36.92
CA SER A 241 16.83 24.46 -37.30
C SER A 241 16.88 23.03 -36.80
N LYS A 242 18.05 22.37 -36.89
CA LYS A 242 18.25 21.04 -36.30
C LYS A 242 18.11 21.05 -34.78
N GLY A 243 18.61 22.08 -34.10
CA GLY A 243 18.44 22.26 -32.66
C GLY A 243 16.98 22.34 -32.25
N LYS A 244 16.19 23.17 -32.94
CA LYS A 244 14.72 23.27 -32.71
C LYS A 244 13.98 21.93 -32.95
N ARG A 245 14.42 21.18 -33.95
CA ARG A 245 13.85 19.85 -34.21
C ARG A 245 14.17 18.88 -33.06
N PHE A 246 15.38 18.89 -32.54
CA PHE A 246 15.79 18.03 -31.42
C PHE A 246 15.02 18.37 -30.13
N GLU A 247 14.76 19.65 -29.86
CA GLU A 247 13.93 20.03 -28.70
C GLU A 247 12.49 19.51 -28.83
N ARG A 248 11.90 19.50 -30.03
CA ARG A 248 10.58 18.87 -30.27
C ARG A 248 10.62 17.36 -30.14
N GLU A 249 11.72 16.69 -30.57
CA GLU A 249 11.91 15.25 -30.37
C GLU A 249 11.93 14.90 -28.87
N LYS A 250 12.48 15.78 -28.01
CA LYS A 250 12.51 15.59 -26.56
C LYS A 250 11.12 15.58 -25.92
N GLU A 251 10.15 16.33 -26.45
CA GLU A 251 8.77 16.38 -25.97
C GLU A 251 8.05 15.02 -26.12
N ASN A 252 8.51 14.19 -27.05
CA ASN A 252 7.94 12.88 -27.37
C ASN A 252 8.72 11.71 -26.75
N PHE A 253 9.63 11.97 -25.82
CA PHE A 253 10.38 10.88 -25.19
C PHE A 253 9.49 9.98 -24.37
N THR A 254 9.80 8.70 -24.42
CA THR A 254 9.18 7.71 -23.53
C THR A 254 9.45 8.09 -22.07
N ASP A 255 8.38 8.13 -21.29
CA ASP A 255 8.50 8.37 -19.86
C ASP A 255 9.18 7.19 -19.16
N ILE A 256 10.08 7.50 -18.23
CA ILE A 256 10.59 6.47 -17.32
C ILE A 256 9.50 6.17 -16.32
N PRO A 257 9.00 4.92 -16.24
CA PRO A 257 7.99 4.57 -15.26
C PRO A 257 8.59 4.73 -13.85
N ASN A 258 7.85 5.38 -12.97
CA ASN A 258 8.21 5.37 -11.56
C ASN A 258 7.97 3.95 -11.04
N ARG A 259 9.00 3.32 -10.53
CA ARG A 259 8.84 2.13 -9.69
C ARG A 259 8.56 2.61 -8.27
N GLU A 260 7.67 1.91 -7.59
CA GLU A 260 7.59 2.03 -6.15
C GLU A 260 9.00 1.69 -5.61
N GLU A 261 9.72 2.72 -5.19
CA GLU A 261 10.99 2.50 -4.52
C GLU A 261 10.66 1.94 -3.15
N GLY A 262 11.05 0.70 -2.89
CA GLY A 262 10.99 0.15 -1.54
C GLY A 262 11.73 1.10 -0.59
N ILE A 263 11.24 1.23 0.64
CA ILE A 263 11.94 2.00 1.68
C ILE A 263 13.31 1.36 1.85
N VAL A 264 14.33 1.99 1.26
CA VAL A 264 15.72 1.55 1.43
C VAL A 264 16.25 2.18 2.71
N THR A 265 16.06 1.50 3.83
CA THR A 265 16.75 1.85 5.08
C THR A 265 18.20 1.39 4.98
N ARG A 266 19.12 2.32 5.05
CA ARG A 266 20.54 2.02 5.26
C ARG A 266 20.81 2.17 6.73
N PHE A 267 21.12 1.07 7.38
CA PHE A 267 21.71 1.14 8.72
C PHE A 267 23.16 1.60 8.61
N ASP A 268 23.60 2.45 9.52
CA ASP A 268 25.01 2.81 9.60
C ASP A 268 25.85 1.55 9.77
N ALA A 269 26.92 1.44 8.98
CA ALA A 269 27.80 0.26 9.00
C ALA A 269 28.47 0.03 10.38
N ASP A 270 28.44 1.05 11.25
CA ASP A 270 29.03 1.02 12.59
C ASP A 270 28.11 0.41 13.65
N ILE A 271 26.83 0.11 13.31
CA ILE A 271 25.91 -0.59 14.22
C ILE A 271 26.21 -2.09 14.14
N TYR A 272 27.10 -2.57 14.99
CA TYR A 272 27.42 -3.98 15.11
C TYR A 272 27.03 -4.51 16.49
N ILE A 273 26.13 -5.48 16.52
CA ILE A 273 25.76 -6.21 17.72
C ILE A 273 26.47 -7.58 17.67
N PRO A 274 27.40 -7.87 18.64
CA PRO A 274 28.02 -9.16 18.65
C PRO A 274 27.00 -10.30 18.76
N PRO A 275 27.18 -11.41 18.01
CA PRO A 275 26.24 -12.53 18.00
C PRO A 275 25.96 -13.16 19.37
N GLN A 276 26.89 -13.04 20.30
CA GLN A 276 26.81 -13.58 21.67
C GLN A 276 26.29 -12.56 22.69
N LYS A 277 26.06 -11.29 22.29
CA LYS A 277 25.60 -10.27 23.24
C LYS A 277 24.15 -10.59 23.66
N ARG A 278 23.93 -10.69 24.98
CA ARG A 278 22.59 -10.83 25.54
C ARG A 278 21.83 -9.48 25.44
N ILE A 279 20.79 -9.44 24.63
CA ILE A 279 19.97 -8.26 24.45
C ILE A 279 18.87 -8.23 25.50
N LEU A 280 18.22 -9.36 25.75
CA LEU A 280 17.12 -9.47 26.68
C LEU A 280 17.12 -10.82 27.35
N ASP A 281 17.03 -10.84 28.69
CA ASP A 281 16.56 -11.97 29.46
C ASP A 281 15.30 -11.52 30.20
N PHE A 282 14.17 -12.06 29.79
CA PHE A 282 12.86 -11.65 30.24
C PHE A 282 12.13 -12.86 30.82
N SER A 283 11.66 -12.73 32.05
CA SER A 283 10.84 -13.74 32.72
C SER A 283 9.64 -13.05 33.35
N LEU A 284 8.46 -13.45 32.94
CA LEU A 284 7.21 -12.94 33.45
C LEU A 284 6.31 -14.09 33.89
N PRO A 285 6.06 -14.23 35.21
CA PRO A 285 5.25 -15.33 35.72
C PRO A 285 3.80 -15.30 35.23
N GLU A 286 3.21 -14.10 35.16
CA GLU A 286 1.83 -13.91 34.71
C GLU A 286 1.70 -12.60 33.93
N LEU A 287 1.06 -12.67 32.75
CA LEU A 287 0.64 -11.53 31.99
C LEU A 287 -0.87 -11.31 32.19
N LYS A 288 -1.23 -10.20 32.79
CA LYS A 288 -2.63 -9.83 33.08
C LYS A 288 -2.99 -8.47 32.50
N VAL A 289 -4.23 -8.33 32.03
CA VAL A 289 -4.83 -7.05 31.62
C VAL A 289 -6.22 -6.96 32.26
N ASP A 290 -6.48 -5.88 32.98
CA ASP A 290 -7.74 -5.63 33.68
C ASP A 290 -8.21 -6.82 34.56
N GLY A 291 -7.24 -7.47 35.21
CA GLY A 291 -7.50 -8.64 36.05
C GLY A 291 -7.66 -9.97 35.31
N LYS A 292 -7.76 -9.96 33.98
CA LYS A 292 -7.83 -11.16 33.13
C LYS A 292 -6.43 -11.70 32.89
N LEU A 293 -6.21 -12.96 33.21
CA LEU A 293 -4.97 -13.68 32.93
C LEU A 293 -4.90 -14.01 31.44
N LEU A 294 -3.86 -13.54 30.76
CA LEU A 294 -3.62 -13.78 29.33
C LEU A 294 -2.59 -14.87 29.07
N ALA A 295 -1.50 -14.90 29.84
CA ALA A 295 -0.45 -15.91 29.70
C ALA A 295 0.28 -16.13 31.02
N LYS A 296 0.94 -17.29 31.16
CA LYS A 296 1.77 -17.66 32.32
C LYS A 296 3.15 -18.13 31.89
N ASP A 297 4.10 -18.02 32.79
CA ASP A 297 5.46 -18.59 32.69
C ASP A 297 6.16 -18.20 31.38
N ILE A 298 6.08 -16.90 31.02
CA ILE A 298 6.74 -16.39 29.81
C ILE A 298 8.23 -16.23 30.09
N ASN A 299 9.04 -16.98 29.36
CA ASN A 299 10.50 -16.88 29.40
C ASN A 299 11.02 -16.61 28.00
N LEU A 300 11.74 -15.50 27.83
CA LEU A 300 12.30 -15.09 26.55
C LEU A 300 13.74 -14.62 26.73
N SER A 301 14.67 -15.24 26.02
CA SER A 301 16.04 -14.81 25.95
C SER A 301 16.39 -14.42 24.52
N VAL A 302 16.91 -13.21 24.33
CA VAL A 302 17.28 -12.67 23.02
C VAL A 302 18.76 -12.37 23.00
N ILE A 303 19.47 -12.96 22.05
CA ILE A 303 20.91 -12.80 21.89
C ILE A 303 21.24 -12.29 20.47
N GLY A 304 22.26 -11.47 20.38
CA GLY A 304 22.84 -11.00 19.13
C GLY A 304 21.83 -10.31 18.22
N ASN A 305 21.81 -10.73 16.96
CA ASN A 305 21.00 -10.20 15.89
C ASN A 305 19.78 -11.07 15.57
N GLN A 306 19.17 -11.70 16.57
CA GLN A 306 17.99 -12.52 16.36
C GLN A 306 16.78 -11.67 15.95
N HIS A 307 16.01 -12.17 14.99
CA HIS A 307 14.72 -11.65 14.61
C HIS A 307 13.63 -12.55 15.20
N ILE A 308 12.80 -12.00 16.10
CA ILE A 308 11.79 -12.76 16.82
C ILE A 308 10.40 -12.24 16.43
N CYS A 309 9.52 -13.15 16.01
CA CYS A 309 8.12 -12.87 15.73
C CYS A 309 7.23 -13.47 16.81
N ILE A 310 6.35 -12.65 17.39
CA ILE A 310 5.33 -13.10 18.36
C ILE A 310 4.05 -13.34 17.61
N ILE A 311 3.60 -14.59 17.54
CA ILE A 311 2.36 -14.99 16.89
C ILE A 311 1.31 -15.44 17.90
N GLY A 312 0.04 -15.38 17.54
CA GLY A 312 -1.08 -15.81 18.39
C GLY A 312 -2.38 -15.12 18.00
N LYS A 313 -3.50 -15.61 18.55
CA LYS A 313 -4.84 -15.06 18.30
C LYS A 313 -4.95 -13.60 18.74
N ASN A 314 -5.92 -12.88 18.17
CA ASN A 314 -6.25 -11.54 18.62
C ASN A 314 -6.72 -11.60 20.09
N GLY A 315 -6.37 -10.58 20.87
CA GLY A 315 -6.64 -10.58 22.32
C GLY A 315 -5.74 -11.48 23.18
N ALA A 316 -4.81 -12.27 22.60
CA ALA A 316 -3.88 -13.12 23.36
C ALA A 316 -2.80 -12.36 24.15
N GLY A 317 -2.76 -11.02 24.06
CA GLY A 317 -1.82 -10.20 24.82
C GLY A 317 -0.47 -9.95 24.13
N LYS A 318 -0.36 -10.17 22.80
CA LYS A 318 0.90 -9.93 22.05
C LYS A 318 1.45 -8.51 22.22
N SER A 319 0.62 -7.50 22.02
CA SER A 319 1.01 -6.09 22.16
C SER A 319 1.29 -5.73 23.63
N THR A 320 0.58 -6.33 24.58
CA THR A 320 0.84 -6.15 26.01
C THR A 320 2.20 -6.74 26.39
N LEU A 321 2.49 -7.96 25.92
CA LEU A 321 3.81 -8.57 26.13
C LEU A 321 4.93 -7.71 25.52
N LEU A 322 4.73 -7.18 24.33
CA LEU A 322 5.71 -6.32 23.69
C LEU A 322 5.94 -5.01 24.48
N LYS A 323 4.88 -4.44 25.07
CA LYS A 323 4.99 -3.28 25.98
C LYS A 323 5.75 -3.62 27.24
N GLU A 324 5.56 -4.80 27.85
CA GLU A 324 6.33 -5.25 29.01
C GLU A 324 7.82 -5.44 28.67
N ILE A 325 8.10 -6.04 27.51
CA ILE A 325 9.48 -6.17 27.02
C ILE A 325 10.11 -4.78 26.81
N TRP A 326 9.36 -3.85 26.21
CA TRP A 326 9.81 -2.46 26.03
C TRP A 326 10.11 -1.78 27.37
N ASN A 327 9.29 -1.97 28.39
CA ASN A 327 9.52 -1.42 29.72
C ASN A 327 10.84 -1.87 30.32
N VAL A 328 11.27 -3.09 30.07
CA VAL A 328 12.58 -3.61 30.50
C VAL A 328 13.70 -3.04 29.64
N LEU A 329 13.52 -2.96 28.33
CA LEU A 329 14.57 -2.52 27.41
C LEU A 329 14.89 -1.03 27.52
N LYS A 330 13.89 -0.16 27.73
CA LYS A 330 14.08 1.29 27.85
C LYS A 330 14.92 1.72 29.05
N GLU A 331 15.01 0.86 30.09
CA GLU A 331 15.82 1.12 31.30
C GLU A 331 17.29 0.74 31.11
N ARG A 332 17.61 -0.02 30.05
CA ARG A 332 18.98 -0.47 29.77
C ARG A 332 19.80 0.65 29.14
N LYS A 333 20.98 0.91 29.71
CA LYS A 333 21.93 1.94 29.23
C LYS A 333 22.98 1.43 28.26
N ASP A 334 23.12 0.10 28.16
CA ASP A 334 24.14 -0.57 27.32
C ASP A 334 23.64 -0.93 25.92
N ILE A 335 22.37 -0.69 25.65
CA ILE A 335 21.73 -0.86 24.33
C ILE A 335 20.84 0.33 24.02
N VAL A 336 20.74 0.68 22.75
CA VAL A 336 19.75 1.63 22.24
C VAL A 336 18.59 0.81 21.70
N ALA A 337 17.42 0.96 22.29
CA ALA A 337 16.20 0.30 21.84
C ALA A 337 15.17 1.33 21.39
N SER A 338 14.34 0.97 20.44
CA SER A 338 13.22 1.78 19.98
C SER A 338 11.95 0.94 19.93
N TYR A 339 10.82 1.54 20.23
CA TYR A 339 9.52 0.90 20.18
C TYR A 339 8.64 1.57 19.11
N MET A 340 8.11 0.76 18.20
CA MET A 340 7.19 1.21 17.17
C MET A 340 5.80 0.62 17.45
N PRO A 341 4.84 1.40 17.95
CA PRO A 341 3.50 0.93 18.24
C PRO A 341 2.68 0.76 16.97
N GLN A 342 1.59 0.03 17.06
CA GLN A 342 0.58 -0.09 16.00
C GLN A 342 -0.16 1.23 15.79
N ASP A 343 -0.49 1.92 16.89
CA ASP A 343 -1.12 3.25 16.87
C ASP A 343 -0.09 4.32 17.23
N TYR A 344 0.12 5.26 16.32
CA TYR A 344 1.09 6.34 16.50
C TYR A 344 0.53 7.54 17.27
N ARG A 345 -0.78 7.57 17.57
CA ARG A 345 -1.42 8.70 18.25
C ARG A 345 -0.82 9.02 19.61
N ASP A 346 -0.26 8.02 20.27
CA ASP A 346 0.39 8.19 21.59
C ASP A 346 1.84 8.72 21.48
N ILE A 347 2.43 8.73 20.27
CA ILE A 347 3.84 9.09 20.05
C ILE A 347 3.97 10.36 19.21
N ILE A 348 3.12 10.52 18.20
CA ILE A 348 3.22 11.65 17.27
C ILE A 348 2.37 12.81 17.80
N ASP A 349 3.02 13.94 18.06
CA ASP A 349 2.31 15.18 18.28
C ASP A 349 1.85 15.77 16.94
N TYR A 350 0.56 15.62 16.66
CA TYR A 350 -0.07 16.11 15.42
C TYR A 350 -0.12 17.63 15.30
N SER A 351 0.22 18.36 16.35
CA SER A 351 0.35 19.83 16.30
C SER A 351 1.65 20.29 15.66
N LEU A 352 2.65 19.40 15.57
CA LEU A 352 3.97 19.66 14.99
C LEU A 352 4.03 19.26 13.51
N THR A 353 4.84 19.97 12.75
CA THR A 353 5.22 19.51 11.42
C THR A 353 6.19 18.30 11.53
N PRO A 354 6.29 17.43 10.50
CA PRO A 354 7.22 16.30 10.53
C PRO A 354 8.67 16.72 10.83
N THR A 355 9.10 17.89 10.36
CA THR A 355 10.44 18.41 10.59
C THR A 355 10.66 18.81 12.04
N GLU A 356 9.68 19.49 12.65
CA GLU A 356 9.72 19.89 14.07
C GLU A 356 9.70 18.67 14.98
N PHE A 357 8.86 17.68 14.67
CA PHE A 357 8.82 16.42 15.42
C PHE A 357 10.16 15.67 15.41
N LEU A 358 10.82 15.56 14.24
CA LEU A 358 12.14 14.92 14.14
C LEU A 358 13.27 15.71 14.81
N GLN A 359 13.09 17.03 15.03
CA GLN A 359 14.07 17.86 15.76
C GLN A 359 13.86 17.81 17.27
N SER A 360 12.68 17.44 17.73
CA SER A 360 12.32 17.33 19.15
C SER A 360 12.58 15.94 19.75
N SER A 361 12.83 14.94 18.91
CA SER A 361 13.17 13.57 19.30
C SER A 361 14.67 13.41 19.33
#